data_d0c05e5d82aa5c492fa5a110bb5ba08f
#
_entry.id   d0c05e5d82aa5c492fa5a110bb5ba08f
#
_cell.length_a   1.000
_cell.length_b   1.000
_cell.length_c   1.000
_cell.angle_alpha   90.00
_cell.angle_beta   90.00
_cell.angle_gamma   90.00
#
_symmetry.space_group_name_H-M   'P 1'
#
loop_
_entity.id
_entity.type
_entity.pdbx_description
1 polymer ?
#
loop_
_entity_poly.entity_id
_entity_poly.type
_entity_poly.pdbx_seq_one_letter_code
_entity_poly.pdbx_strand_id
1 'polypeptide(L)'
;KFRSMHKNWRKILDDYLAQNPAEAEHFAKFHKYEFDPRITKVGGFIRRTSLDELPQLFNVLRLEMSLVGPRPYMFYEKRQIGKNLGKITRVRPGLTGLWQVSGRNEISFDERVKMECAYVDSLSIFRDFLILFRTIFVVLK
;
A
#
# COMPACT_ATOMS: atom_id res chain seq x y z
N LYS A 1 4.30 9.44 -6.23
CA LYS A 1 3.10 8.99 -6.98
C LYS A 1 2.40 10.16 -7.65
N PHE A 2 1.68 9.90 -8.74
CA PHE A 2 0.75 10.89 -9.29
C PHE A 2 -0.42 11.12 -8.35
N ARG A 3 -0.94 12.37 -8.37
CA ARG A 3 -2.11 12.72 -7.55
C ARG A 3 -3.37 12.08 -8.12
N SER A 4 -4.02 11.25 -7.33
CA SER A 4 -5.27 10.58 -7.67
C SER A 4 -6.49 11.10 -6.88
N MET A 5 -6.27 12.02 -5.92
CA MET A 5 -7.30 12.58 -5.05
C MET A 5 -7.57 14.06 -5.35
N HIS A 6 -8.76 14.52 -5.01
CA HIS A 6 -9.14 15.93 -5.01
C HIS A 6 -8.23 16.78 -4.12
N LYS A 7 -8.04 18.07 -4.44
CA LYS A 7 -7.21 18.97 -3.63
C LYS A 7 -7.78 19.17 -2.22
N ASN A 8 -9.09 19.24 -2.11
CA ASN A 8 -9.85 19.40 -0.86
C ASN A 8 -10.24 18.08 -0.21
N TRP A 9 -9.42 17.05 -0.39
CA TRP A 9 -9.71 15.67 0.03
C TRP A 9 -10.07 15.52 1.53
N ARG A 10 -9.51 16.37 2.41
CA ARG A 10 -9.82 16.34 3.85
C ARG A 10 -11.28 16.65 4.11
N LYS A 11 -11.76 17.80 3.60
CA LYS A 11 -13.15 18.19 3.76
C LYS A 11 -14.11 17.14 3.18
N ILE A 12 -13.81 16.62 1.99
CA ILE A 12 -14.61 15.57 1.35
C ILE A 12 -14.69 14.32 2.25
N LEU A 13 -13.60 13.94 2.89
CA LEU A 13 -13.56 12.81 3.80
C LEU A 13 -14.36 13.07 5.07
N ASP A 14 -14.19 14.23 5.70
CA ASP A 14 -14.88 14.60 6.93
C ASP A 14 -16.40 14.62 6.72
N ASP A 15 -16.85 15.25 5.63
CA ASP A 15 -18.26 15.29 5.24
C ASP A 15 -18.83 13.88 4.98
N TYR A 16 -18.04 12.99 4.36
CA TYR A 16 -18.42 11.62 4.08
C TYR A 16 -18.53 10.77 5.36
N LEU A 17 -17.54 10.84 6.24
CA LEU A 17 -17.52 10.07 7.49
C LEU A 17 -18.62 10.52 8.48
N ALA A 18 -18.98 11.80 8.46
CA ALA A 18 -20.10 12.31 9.24
C ALA A 18 -21.43 11.64 8.85
N GLN A 19 -21.56 11.24 7.57
CA GLN A 19 -22.76 10.58 7.04
C GLN A 19 -22.66 9.04 7.06
N ASN A 20 -21.43 8.48 7.18
CA ASN A 20 -21.16 7.05 7.08
C ASN A 20 -20.21 6.59 8.23
N PRO A 21 -20.66 6.56 9.48
CA PRO A 21 -19.81 6.22 10.63
C PRO A 21 -19.22 4.80 10.57
N ALA A 22 -19.91 3.84 9.96
CA ALA A 22 -19.42 2.47 9.79
C ALA A 22 -18.11 2.39 8.94
N GLU A 23 -17.90 3.33 8.04
CA GLU A 23 -16.65 3.43 7.25
C GLU A 23 -15.43 3.75 8.12
N ALA A 24 -15.62 4.44 9.25
CA ALA A 24 -14.53 4.70 10.19
C ALA A 24 -14.05 3.40 10.87
N GLU A 25 -14.98 2.50 11.22
CA GLU A 25 -14.65 1.19 11.80
C GLU A 25 -13.97 0.30 10.77
N HIS A 26 -14.47 0.27 9.54
CA HIS A 26 -13.84 -0.46 8.44
C HIS A 26 -12.41 0.03 8.19
N PHE A 27 -12.21 1.35 8.17
CA PHE A 27 -10.87 1.93 8.02
C PHE A 27 -9.94 1.58 9.18
N ALA A 28 -10.42 1.54 10.43
CA ALA A 28 -9.61 1.16 11.58
C ALA A 28 -9.04 -0.27 11.43
N LYS A 29 -9.78 -1.18 10.80
CA LYS A 29 -9.37 -2.57 10.60
C LYS A 29 -8.49 -2.81 9.37
N PHE A 30 -8.84 -2.18 8.24
CA PHE A 30 -8.22 -2.47 6.94
C PHE A 30 -7.30 -1.35 6.42
N HIS A 31 -7.30 -0.17 7.06
CA HIS A 31 -6.64 1.06 6.57
C HIS A 31 -7.04 1.44 5.14
N LYS A 32 -8.30 1.14 4.81
CA LYS A 32 -8.89 1.37 3.51
C LYS A 32 -10.38 1.64 3.68
N TYR A 33 -10.92 2.57 2.91
CA TYR A 33 -12.35 2.76 2.78
C TYR A 33 -12.92 1.80 1.74
N GLU A 34 -14.12 1.30 1.96
CA GLU A 34 -14.84 0.50 0.97
C GLU A 34 -15.14 1.35 -0.27
N PHE A 35 -15.64 2.55 -0.02
CA PHE A 35 -15.76 3.60 -1.03
C PHE A 35 -14.95 4.82 -0.60
N ASP A 36 -14.00 5.26 -1.42
CA ASP A 36 -13.16 6.43 -1.13
C ASP A 36 -13.60 7.64 -1.96
N PRO A 37 -14.42 8.55 -1.38
CA PRO A 37 -14.96 9.71 -2.09
C PRO A 37 -13.89 10.73 -2.49
N ARG A 38 -12.69 10.62 -1.96
CA ARG A 38 -11.56 11.52 -2.27
C ARG A 38 -11.00 11.29 -3.66
N ILE A 39 -11.23 10.11 -4.24
CA ILE A 39 -10.62 9.70 -5.50
C ILE A 39 -11.35 10.35 -6.67
N THR A 40 -10.62 11.02 -7.55
CA THR A 40 -11.17 11.57 -8.80
C THR A 40 -11.46 10.45 -9.81
N LYS A 41 -12.29 10.68 -10.83
CA LYS A 41 -12.54 9.71 -11.92
C LYS A 41 -11.23 9.27 -12.60
N VAL A 42 -10.37 10.23 -12.95
CA VAL A 42 -9.02 9.95 -13.49
C VAL A 42 -8.15 9.24 -12.46
N GLY A 43 -8.23 9.67 -11.20
CA GLY A 43 -7.53 9.02 -10.09
C GLY A 43 -7.90 7.55 -9.92
N GLY A 44 -9.17 7.22 -10.08
CA GLY A 44 -9.65 5.83 -10.06
C GLY A 44 -9.05 4.98 -11.18
N PHE A 45 -8.99 5.55 -12.40
CA PHE A 45 -8.37 4.87 -13.53
C PHE A 45 -6.87 4.61 -13.31
N ILE A 46 -6.08 5.64 -12.95
CA ILE A 46 -4.64 5.47 -12.76
C ILE A 46 -4.28 4.57 -11.57
N ARG A 47 -5.12 4.52 -10.51
CA ARG A 47 -4.96 3.57 -9.39
C ARG A 47 -5.25 2.13 -9.80
N ARG A 48 -6.31 1.91 -10.58
CA ARG A 48 -6.67 0.57 -11.06
C ARG A 48 -5.59 -0.01 -11.95
N THR A 49 -4.98 0.82 -12.80
CA THR A 49 -3.88 0.44 -13.70
C THR A 49 -2.50 0.57 -13.06
N SER A 50 -2.40 0.97 -11.78
CA SER A 50 -1.15 1.24 -11.06
C SER A 50 -0.23 2.28 -11.72
N LEU A 51 -0.73 3.06 -12.67
CA LEU A 51 0.01 4.14 -13.34
C LEU A 51 0.40 5.26 -12.38
N ASP A 52 -0.37 5.44 -11.29
CA ASP A 52 -0.04 6.43 -10.24
C ASP A 52 1.28 6.12 -9.54
N GLU A 53 1.76 4.89 -9.60
CA GLU A 53 3.00 4.45 -8.97
C GLU A 53 4.24 4.59 -9.86
N LEU A 54 4.09 4.84 -11.17
CA LEU A 54 5.21 4.96 -12.09
C LEU A 54 6.32 5.94 -11.64
N PRO A 55 6.02 7.11 -11.03
CA PRO A 55 7.07 8.00 -10.54
C PRO A 55 7.95 7.37 -9.46
N GLN A 56 7.50 6.31 -8.78
CA GLN A 56 8.33 5.61 -7.77
C GLN A 56 9.50 4.83 -8.40
N LEU A 57 9.45 4.54 -9.70
CA LEU A 57 10.59 3.97 -10.42
C LEU A 57 11.83 4.86 -10.35
N PHE A 58 11.67 6.19 -10.29
CA PHE A 58 12.79 7.10 -10.04
C PHE A 58 13.41 6.88 -8.66
N ASN A 59 12.62 6.56 -7.64
CA ASN A 59 13.14 6.25 -6.30
C ASN A 59 13.88 4.90 -6.32
N VAL A 60 13.44 3.95 -7.13
CA VAL A 60 14.16 2.67 -7.34
C VAL A 60 15.51 2.93 -8.01
N LEU A 61 15.55 3.74 -9.07
CA LEU A 61 16.80 4.12 -9.75
C LEU A 61 17.77 4.88 -8.84
N ARG A 62 17.24 5.67 -7.90
CA ARG A 62 18.02 6.36 -6.86
C ARG A 62 18.42 5.48 -5.70
N LEU A 63 18.06 4.20 -5.72
CA LEU A 63 18.30 3.25 -4.63
C LEU A 63 17.63 3.64 -3.29
N GLU A 64 16.62 4.49 -3.32
CA GLU A 64 15.78 4.86 -2.16
C GLU A 64 14.69 3.81 -1.92
N MET A 65 14.30 3.08 -2.96
CA MET A 65 13.33 1.98 -2.94
C MET A 65 13.91 0.75 -3.66
N SER A 66 13.30 -0.41 -3.42
CA SER A 66 13.50 -1.64 -4.18
C SER A 66 12.28 -1.91 -5.09
N LEU A 67 12.44 -2.75 -6.10
CA LEU A 67 11.29 -3.27 -6.86
C LEU A 67 10.40 -4.12 -5.96
N VAL A 68 11.00 -5.01 -5.17
CA VAL A 68 10.28 -5.86 -4.21
C VAL A 68 10.71 -5.52 -2.79
N GLY A 69 9.76 -5.41 -1.88
CA GLY A 69 10.02 -5.11 -0.48
C GLY A 69 8.76 -4.79 0.31
N PRO A 70 8.91 -4.49 1.60
CA PRO A 70 7.82 -4.00 2.42
C PRO A 70 7.24 -2.69 1.86
N ARG A 71 5.95 -2.49 2.04
CA ARG A 71 5.30 -1.25 1.62
C ARG A 71 5.90 -0.04 2.36
N PRO A 72 6.10 1.12 1.69
CA PRO A 72 6.42 2.35 2.40
C PRO A 72 5.24 2.79 3.26
N TYR A 73 5.43 2.80 4.57
CA TYR A 73 4.42 3.19 5.54
C TYR A 73 4.37 4.69 5.76
N MET A 74 3.18 5.20 6.06
CA MET A 74 2.98 6.59 6.46
C MET A 74 3.44 6.80 7.91
N PHE A 75 3.84 8.02 8.23
CA PHE A 75 4.36 8.35 9.56
C PHE A 75 3.38 8.01 10.70
N TYR A 76 2.08 8.21 10.48
CA TYR A 76 1.04 7.90 11.47
C TYR A 76 0.81 6.39 11.68
N GLU A 77 1.14 5.54 10.70
CA GLU A 77 1.04 4.07 10.82
C GLU A 77 2.12 3.48 11.74
N LYS A 78 3.19 4.24 12.00
CA LYS A 78 4.35 3.85 12.80
C LYS A 78 3.95 3.30 14.19
N ARG A 79 2.99 3.97 14.84
CA ARG A 79 2.50 3.60 16.17
C ARG A 79 1.81 2.23 16.16
N GLN A 80 1.08 1.93 15.11
CA GLN A 80 0.32 0.69 14.96
C GLN A 80 1.22 -0.49 14.56
N ILE A 81 2.26 -0.26 13.75
CA ILE A 81 3.29 -1.26 13.43
C ILE A 81 4.06 -1.66 14.69
N GLY A 82 4.27 -0.73 15.62
CA GLY A 82 4.87 -0.96 16.91
C GLY A 82 6.26 -1.58 16.84
N LYS A 83 6.50 -2.66 17.60
CA LYS A 83 7.79 -3.36 17.69
C LYS A 83 8.29 -3.94 16.35
N ASN A 84 7.41 -4.16 15.39
CA ASN A 84 7.76 -4.73 14.10
C ASN A 84 8.44 -3.70 13.17
N LEU A 85 8.34 -2.39 13.49
CA LEU A 85 8.91 -1.34 12.67
C LEU A 85 10.41 -1.53 12.44
N GLY A 86 11.17 -1.78 13.52
CA GLY A 86 12.61 -1.97 13.43
C GLY A 86 13.03 -3.14 12.55
N LYS A 87 12.18 -4.17 12.43
CA LYS A 87 12.40 -5.31 11.54
C LYS A 87 12.11 -4.95 10.09
N ILE A 88 10.94 -4.37 9.83
CA ILE A 88 10.49 -4.01 8.48
C ILE A 88 11.44 -3.00 7.84
N THR A 89 11.97 -2.05 8.61
CA THR A 89 12.89 -1.02 8.12
C THR A 89 14.34 -1.48 7.91
N ARG A 90 14.68 -2.76 8.14
CA ARG A 90 15.99 -3.32 7.80
C ARG A 90 16.26 -3.39 6.30
N VAL A 91 15.22 -3.39 5.51
CA VAL A 91 15.28 -3.44 4.06
C VAL A 91 14.62 -2.21 3.46
N ARG A 92 14.98 -1.88 2.21
CA ARG A 92 14.34 -0.77 1.49
C ARG A 92 12.87 -1.08 1.22
N PRO A 93 11.99 -0.08 1.25
CA PRO A 93 10.60 -0.26 0.86
C PRO A 93 10.51 -0.66 -0.61
N GLY A 94 9.55 -1.53 -0.92
CA GLY A 94 9.32 -2.02 -2.26
C GLY A 94 8.25 -1.24 -3.03
N LEU A 95 8.35 -1.25 -4.35
CA LEU A 95 7.28 -0.84 -5.26
C LEU A 95 6.13 -1.87 -5.21
N THR A 96 6.48 -3.15 -5.19
CA THR A 96 5.56 -4.26 -4.91
C THR A 96 6.08 -5.10 -3.75
N GLY A 97 5.25 -5.99 -3.19
CA GLY A 97 5.62 -6.83 -2.07
C GLY A 97 4.68 -7.99 -1.85
N LEU A 98 5.05 -8.86 -0.91
CA LEU A 98 4.36 -10.13 -0.66
C LEU A 98 2.85 -9.96 -0.43
N TRP A 99 2.44 -9.05 0.46
CA TRP A 99 1.02 -8.86 0.77
C TRP A 99 0.23 -8.26 -0.40
N GLN A 100 0.87 -7.43 -1.23
CA GLN A 100 0.25 -6.80 -2.39
C GLN A 100 -0.17 -7.82 -3.45
N VAL A 101 0.52 -8.95 -3.53
CA VAL A 101 0.21 -10.04 -4.47
C VAL A 101 -0.57 -11.19 -3.83
N SER A 102 -0.85 -11.13 -2.51
CA SER A 102 -1.49 -12.22 -1.75
C SER A 102 -2.94 -11.97 -1.34
N GLY A 103 -3.61 -10.93 -1.89
CA GLY A 103 -5.02 -10.68 -1.57
C GLY A 103 -5.38 -9.24 -1.21
N ARG A 104 -4.55 -8.30 -1.62
CA ARG A 104 -4.66 -6.80 -1.57
C ARG A 104 -5.74 -6.17 -0.68
N ASN A 105 -7.00 -6.62 -0.77
CA ASN A 105 -8.15 -5.93 -0.20
C ASN A 105 -8.75 -6.62 1.03
N GLU A 106 -8.42 -7.89 1.26
CA GLU A 106 -9.01 -8.75 2.28
C GLU A 106 -8.08 -8.94 3.49
N ILE A 107 -6.84 -8.44 3.39
CA ILE A 107 -5.82 -8.59 4.42
C ILE A 107 -5.91 -7.44 5.40
N SER A 108 -6.13 -7.74 6.68
CA SER A 108 -6.10 -6.76 7.76
C SER A 108 -4.73 -6.09 7.90
N PHE A 109 -4.67 -4.93 8.56
CA PHE A 109 -3.40 -4.23 8.76
C PHE A 109 -2.38 -5.09 9.53
N ASP A 110 -2.81 -5.79 10.56
CA ASP A 110 -1.93 -6.64 11.38
C ASP A 110 -1.38 -7.84 10.61
N GLU A 111 -2.21 -8.48 9.79
CA GLU A 111 -1.77 -9.57 8.91
C GLU A 111 -0.76 -9.07 7.87
N ARG A 112 -0.99 -7.89 7.31
CA ARG A 112 -0.06 -7.23 6.40
C ARG A 112 1.30 -7.03 7.06
N VAL A 113 1.35 -6.50 8.27
CA VAL A 113 2.58 -6.32 9.05
C VAL A 113 3.28 -7.65 9.30
N LYS A 114 2.54 -8.72 9.64
CA LYS A 114 3.10 -10.08 9.80
C LYS A 114 3.71 -10.60 8.50
N MET A 115 3.03 -10.42 7.37
CA MET A 115 3.53 -10.85 6.06
C MET A 115 4.80 -10.12 5.66
N GLU A 116 4.91 -8.83 5.96
CA GLU A 116 6.12 -8.06 5.69
C GLU A 116 7.28 -8.48 6.60
N CYS A 117 7.02 -8.78 7.87
CA CYS A 117 8.02 -9.37 8.75
C CYS A 117 8.51 -10.72 8.22
N ALA A 118 7.59 -11.58 7.76
CA ALA A 118 7.93 -12.88 7.19
C ALA A 118 8.73 -12.75 5.87
N TYR A 119 8.45 -11.71 5.07
CA TYR A 119 9.25 -11.40 3.89
C TYR A 119 10.69 -11.04 4.28
N VAL A 120 10.87 -10.15 5.27
CA VAL A 120 12.20 -9.74 5.75
C VAL A 120 12.99 -10.92 6.33
N ASP A 121 12.33 -11.87 7.01
CA ASP A 121 12.99 -13.08 7.56
C ASP A 121 13.45 -14.06 6.49
N SER A 122 12.85 -14.03 5.32
CA SER A 122 13.06 -15.01 4.26
C SER A 122 13.39 -14.34 2.92
N LEU A 123 14.27 -13.34 2.96
CA LEU A 123 14.77 -12.66 1.76
C LEU A 123 15.39 -13.66 0.78
N SER A 124 14.94 -13.64 -0.46
CA SER A 124 15.45 -14.50 -1.52
C SER A 124 15.17 -13.90 -2.89
N ILE A 125 16.19 -13.87 -3.75
CA ILE A 125 16.06 -13.43 -5.14
C ILE A 125 14.98 -14.22 -5.87
N PHE A 126 14.89 -15.53 -5.65
CA PHE A 126 13.86 -16.37 -6.27
C PHE A 126 12.45 -15.94 -5.83
N ARG A 127 12.28 -15.62 -4.55
CA ARG A 127 11.01 -15.13 -4.00
C ARG A 127 10.63 -13.78 -4.59
N ASP A 128 11.60 -12.89 -4.78
CA ASP A 128 11.39 -11.60 -5.43
C ASP A 128 10.93 -11.76 -6.87
N PHE A 129 11.53 -12.67 -7.65
CA PHE A 129 11.06 -13.00 -8.98
C PHE A 129 9.62 -13.53 -9.01
N LEU A 130 9.24 -14.39 -8.05
CA LEU A 130 7.87 -14.86 -7.93
C LEU A 130 6.88 -13.74 -7.61
N ILE A 131 7.28 -12.80 -6.73
CA ILE A 131 6.46 -11.64 -6.40
C ILE A 131 6.30 -10.73 -7.63
N LEU A 132 7.37 -10.45 -8.36
CA LEU A 132 7.32 -9.66 -9.59
C LEU A 132 6.41 -10.32 -10.64
N PHE A 133 6.54 -11.61 -10.84
CA PHE A 133 5.68 -12.35 -11.76
C PHE A 133 4.20 -12.25 -11.36
N ARG A 134 3.87 -12.47 -10.09
CA ARG A 134 2.49 -12.31 -9.60
C ARG A 134 1.99 -10.88 -9.73
N THR A 135 2.86 -9.88 -9.57
CA THR A 135 2.50 -8.46 -9.70
C THR A 135 1.94 -8.16 -11.08
N ILE A 136 2.47 -8.75 -12.15
CA ILE A 136 1.97 -8.57 -13.52
C ILE A 136 0.48 -8.93 -13.57
N PHE A 137 0.09 -10.08 -13.02
CA PHE A 137 -1.31 -10.51 -13.03
C PHE A 137 -2.21 -9.64 -12.14
N VAL A 138 -1.67 -9.12 -11.05
CA VAL A 138 -2.43 -8.23 -10.14
C VAL A 138 -2.67 -6.86 -10.77
N VAL A 139 -1.74 -6.36 -11.58
CA VAL A 139 -1.87 -5.06 -12.29
C VAL A 139 -2.77 -5.18 -13.52
N LEU A 140 -2.78 -6.32 -14.20
CA LEU A 140 -3.59 -6.56 -15.38
C LEU A 140 -5.06 -6.95 -15.08
N LYS A 141 -5.39 -7.25 -13.83
CA LYS A 141 -6.75 -7.59 -13.36
C LYS A 141 -7.54 -6.35 -12.94
#